data_7f1d560843c62785f02b089569ccc645
#
_entry.id   7f1d560843c62785f02b089569ccc645
#
_cell.length_a   1.000
_cell.length_b   1.000
_cell.length_c   1.000
_cell.angle_alpha   90.00
_cell.angle_beta   90.00
_cell.angle_gamma   90.00
#
_symmetry.space_group_name_H-M   'P 1'
#
loop_
_entity.id
_entity.type
_entity.pdbx_description
1 polymer ?
#
loop_
_entity_poly.entity_id
_entity_poly.type
_entity_poly.pdbx_seq_one_letter_code
_entity_poly.pdbx_strand_id
1 'polypeptide(L)'
;MKLDYDYIIIGSGFGGSVSALRLSEKGYKVLVIEKGKWFKSEDFPKNNWNIKKWIWEPKLRLQGFFKMTFLNHVSVLSGVGVGGGSLTYANTLPVPKRKFFNSGSWSKLNNWEELLKPFYETAYKMLGASVNPKLFAADLTLKEIAKEIGKEAHFEATKVAVYFGEAGEKVKDPYFNGKGPDRTGCTHCGACMTGCRFNAKNTLDKNYLYLAQQFGAIILAEKEVIDVTALGKED
;
A
#
# COMPACT_ATOMS: atom_id res chain seq x y z
N MET A 1 -1.38 32.15 18.16
CA MET A 1 -1.13 30.78 18.65
C MET A 1 -0.08 30.14 17.76
N LYS A 2 1.03 29.62 18.31
CA LYS A 2 2.04 28.92 17.52
C LYS A 2 1.57 27.49 17.36
N LEU A 3 1.31 27.06 16.11
CA LEU A 3 0.93 25.69 15.82
C LEU A 3 2.17 24.80 15.79
N ASP A 4 2.06 23.60 16.34
CA ASP A 4 3.16 22.62 16.34
C ASP A 4 3.36 21.99 14.96
N TYR A 5 2.27 21.82 14.21
CA TYR A 5 2.24 21.25 12.87
C TYR A 5 1.39 22.10 11.92
N ASP A 6 1.78 22.13 10.64
CA ASP A 6 1.00 22.75 9.58
C ASP A 6 -0.12 21.82 9.11
N TYR A 7 0.15 20.50 9.10
CA TYR A 7 -0.79 19.47 8.70
C TYR A 7 -0.75 18.25 9.62
N ILE A 8 -1.93 17.79 9.99
CA ILE A 8 -2.12 16.51 10.68
C ILE A 8 -2.89 15.57 9.74
N ILE A 9 -2.30 14.41 9.45
CA ILE A 9 -2.86 13.39 8.57
C ILE A 9 -3.33 12.21 9.41
N ILE A 10 -4.62 11.88 9.31
CA ILE A 10 -5.22 10.75 10.04
C ILE A 10 -5.19 9.51 9.15
N GLY A 11 -4.37 8.54 9.54
CA GLY A 11 -4.13 7.30 8.82
C GLY A 11 -2.97 7.37 7.83
N SER A 12 -2.15 6.34 7.83
CA SER A 12 -0.93 6.19 7.02
C SER A 12 -1.13 5.32 5.76
N GLY A 13 -2.36 5.11 5.33
CA GLY A 13 -2.70 4.37 4.11
C GLY A 13 -2.29 5.10 2.83
N PHE A 14 -2.75 4.65 1.66
CA PHE A 14 -2.35 5.20 0.35
C PHE A 14 -2.54 6.72 0.27
N GLY A 15 -3.70 7.24 0.60
CA GLY A 15 -3.96 8.68 0.55
C GLY A 15 -3.09 9.46 1.54
N GLY A 16 -3.04 9.03 2.81
CA GLY A 16 -2.28 9.70 3.85
C GLY A 16 -0.78 9.70 3.58
N SER A 17 -0.22 8.60 3.09
CA SER A 17 1.21 8.49 2.79
C SER A 17 1.64 9.39 1.62
N VAL A 18 0.83 9.47 0.56
CA VAL A 18 1.09 10.39 -0.57
C VAL A 18 1.00 11.84 -0.11
N SER A 19 -0.03 12.20 0.66
CA SER A 19 -0.18 13.54 1.22
C SER A 19 0.99 13.91 2.14
N ALA A 20 1.43 12.97 3.00
CA ALA A 20 2.56 13.18 3.89
C ALA A 20 3.83 13.53 3.11
N LEU A 21 4.16 12.76 2.07
CA LEU A 21 5.34 13.05 1.25
C LEU A 21 5.20 14.39 0.53
N ARG A 22 4.09 14.61 -0.19
CA ARG A 22 3.92 15.84 -1.00
C ARG A 22 3.91 17.12 -0.17
N LEU A 23 3.41 17.08 1.05
CA LEU A 23 3.43 18.23 1.97
C LEU A 23 4.80 18.45 2.57
N SER A 24 5.47 17.39 3.04
CA SER A 24 6.81 17.50 3.63
C SER A 24 7.87 17.91 2.60
N GLU A 25 7.79 17.47 1.35
CA GLU A 25 8.64 17.95 0.25
C GLU A 25 8.53 19.47 0.01
N LYS A 26 7.39 20.07 0.34
CA LYS A 26 7.15 21.52 0.25
C LYS A 26 7.61 22.28 1.50
N GLY A 27 8.18 21.59 2.49
CA GLY A 27 8.69 22.18 3.71
C GLY A 27 7.67 22.35 4.83
N TYR A 28 6.44 21.81 4.68
CA TYR A 28 5.46 21.85 5.76
C TYR A 28 5.81 20.86 6.89
N LYS A 29 5.50 21.24 8.12
CA LYS A 29 5.58 20.37 9.30
C LYS A 29 4.38 19.42 9.30
N VAL A 30 4.63 18.15 9.01
CA VAL A 30 3.59 17.13 8.85
C VAL A 30 3.65 16.12 9.98
N LEU A 31 2.49 15.87 10.60
CA LEU A 31 2.26 14.78 11.54
C LEU A 31 1.30 13.77 10.90
N VAL A 32 1.69 12.50 10.88
CA VAL A 32 0.81 11.37 10.51
C VAL A 32 0.47 10.59 11.78
N ILE A 33 -0.81 10.34 12.02
CA ILE A 33 -1.29 9.56 13.18
C ILE A 33 -1.90 8.26 12.67
N GLU A 34 -1.35 7.12 13.09
CA GLU A 34 -1.78 5.78 12.68
C GLU A 34 -2.17 4.95 13.91
N LYS A 35 -3.35 4.34 13.87
CA LYS A 35 -3.84 3.54 14.99
C LYS A 35 -3.13 2.19 15.15
N GLY A 36 -2.65 1.63 14.06
CA GLY A 36 -1.90 0.39 14.08
C GLY A 36 -0.41 0.61 14.33
N LYS A 37 0.32 -0.47 14.52
CA LYS A 37 1.74 -0.44 14.80
C LYS A 37 2.60 -0.43 13.54
N TRP A 38 3.90 -0.21 13.70
CA TRP A 38 4.90 -0.56 12.71
C TRP A 38 5.06 -2.08 12.63
N PHE A 39 5.15 -2.61 11.40
CA PHE A 39 5.43 -4.03 11.17
C PHE A 39 6.80 -4.20 10.51
N LYS A 40 7.67 -4.92 11.20
CA LYS A 40 8.93 -5.41 10.62
C LYS A 40 8.69 -6.76 9.94
N SER A 41 9.64 -7.21 9.12
CA SER A 41 9.51 -8.48 8.39
C SER A 41 9.27 -9.68 9.30
N GLU A 42 9.89 -9.72 10.47
CA GLU A 42 9.77 -10.77 11.50
C GLU A 42 8.43 -10.76 12.25
N ASP A 43 7.69 -9.66 12.21
CA ASP A 43 6.39 -9.56 12.87
C ASP A 43 5.30 -10.31 12.09
N PHE A 44 5.47 -10.44 10.78
CA PHE A 44 4.48 -11.11 9.95
C PHE A 44 4.41 -12.62 10.23
N PRO A 45 3.19 -13.20 10.25
CA PRO A 45 3.01 -14.62 10.51
C PRO A 45 3.53 -15.47 9.35
N LYS A 46 3.99 -16.69 9.65
CA LYS A 46 4.38 -17.67 8.62
C LYS A 46 3.17 -18.20 7.84
N ASN A 47 2.01 -18.20 8.46
CA ASN A 47 0.73 -18.62 7.90
C ASN A 47 -0.42 -17.91 8.63
N ASN A 48 -1.66 -18.11 8.17
CA ASN A 48 -2.85 -17.48 8.73
C ASN A 48 -3.40 -18.15 10.01
N TRP A 49 -2.79 -19.23 10.51
CA TRP A 49 -3.21 -19.89 11.76
C TRP A 49 -2.77 -19.11 13.00
N ASN A 50 -1.76 -18.25 12.90
CA ASN A 50 -1.36 -17.40 14.00
C ASN A 50 -2.26 -16.17 14.12
N ILE A 51 -3.46 -16.37 14.64
CA ILE A 51 -4.52 -15.35 14.76
C ILE A 51 -4.01 -14.09 15.48
N LYS A 52 -3.21 -14.25 16.54
CA LYS A 52 -2.67 -13.11 17.31
C LYS A 52 -1.80 -12.16 16.47
N LYS A 53 -1.04 -12.70 15.52
CA LYS A 53 -0.19 -11.91 14.63
C LYS A 53 -0.95 -11.38 13.41
N TRP A 54 -2.08 -11.97 13.06
CA TRP A 54 -2.79 -11.71 11.82
C TRP A 54 -3.98 -10.78 11.99
N ILE A 55 -4.86 -11.07 12.99
CA ILE A 55 -6.13 -10.35 13.19
C ILE A 55 -5.93 -9.08 14.03
N TRP A 56 -6.59 -8.00 13.59
CA TRP A 56 -6.76 -6.78 14.36
C TRP A 56 -8.15 -6.76 15.02
N GLU A 57 -8.18 -7.02 16.31
CA GLU A 57 -9.37 -6.87 17.17
C GLU A 57 -8.89 -6.48 18.58
N PRO A 58 -8.64 -5.18 18.85
CA PRO A 58 -8.08 -4.70 20.12
C PRO A 58 -8.89 -5.10 21.34
N LYS A 59 -10.23 -5.22 21.22
CA LYS A 59 -11.11 -5.68 22.32
C LYS A 59 -10.77 -7.09 22.79
N LEU A 60 -10.24 -7.93 21.88
CA LEU A 60 -9.75 -9.28 22.17
C LEU A 60 -8.22 -9.34 22.37
N ARG A 61 -7.57 -8.18 22.54
CA ARG A 61 -6.09 -8.06 22.63
C ARG A 61 -5.35 -8.64 21.41
N LEU A 62 -6.00 -8.62 20.24
CA LEU A 62 -5.40 -9.03 18.97
C LEU A 62 -4.93 -7.78 18.23
N GLN A 63 -3.64 -7.66 18.00
CA GLN A 63 -2.99 -6.49 17.38
C GLN A 63 -2.24 -6.89 16.10
N GLY A 64 -2.87 -7.73 15.28
CA GLY A 64 -2.40 -8.05 13.94
C GLY A 64 -2.60 -6.89 12.96
N PHE A 65 -2.51 -7.15 11.68
CA PHE A 65 -2.60 -6.13 10.63
C PHE A 65 -3.83 -6.28 9.72
N PHE A 66 -4.67 -7.29 9.95
CA PHE A 66 -5.93 -7.52 9.23
C PHE A 66 -7.13 -7.20 10.12
N LYS A 67 -7.89 -6.18 9.76
CA LYS A 67 -9.21 -5.91 10.33
C LYS A 67 -10.28 -6.47 9.42
N MET A 68 -11.17 -7.29 9.97
CA MET A 68 -12.37 -7.76 9.31
C MET A 68 -13.57 -6.96 9.82
N THR A 69 -14.34 -6.40 8.89
CA THR A 69 -15.60 -5.71 9.19
C THR A 69 -16.71 -6.42 8.44
N PHE A 70 -17.70 -6.91 9.17
CA PHE A 70 -18.84 -7.61 8.62
C PHE A 70 -20.02 -6.64 8.51
N LEU A 71 -20.53 -6.47 7.31
CA LEU A 71 -21.74 -5.72 7.00
C LEU A 71 -22.79 -6.68 6.45
N ASN A 72 -24.06 -6.25 6.34
CA ASN A 72 -25.16 -7.15 5.98
C ASN A 72 -24.93 -7.94 4.68
N HIS A 73 -24.27 -7.36 3.68
CA HIS A 73 -24.10 -7.98 2.37
C HIS A 73 -22.65 -8.06 1.90
N VAL A 74 -21.70 -7.61 2.73
CA VAL A 74 -20.29 -7.59 2.34
C VAL A 74 -19.38 -7.73 3.57
N SER A 75 -18.29 -8.48 3.43
CA SER A 75 -17.21 -8.51 4.40
C SER A 75 -16.02 -7.71 3.87
N VAL A 76 -15.58 -6.73 4.64
CA VAL A 76 -14.47 -5.85 4.27
C VAL A 76 -13.21 -6.28 5.00
N LEU A 77 -12.16 -6.59 4.25
CA LEU A 77 -10.82 -6.82 4.76
C LEU A 77 -9.99 -5.55 4.59
N SER A 78 -9.49 -5.01 5.68
CA SER A 78 -8.68 -3.78 5.65
C SER A 78 -7.36 -3.97 6.39
N GLY A 79 -6.33 -3.22 5.96
CA GLY A 79 -5.03 -3.19 6.63
C GLY A 79 -5.01 -2.17 7.75
N VAL A 80 -4.44 -2.54 8.90
CA VAL A 80 -4.19 -1.67 10.05
C VAL A 80 -2.72 -1.74 10.42
N GLY A 81 -2.08 -0.59 10.49
CA GLY A 81 -0.64 -0.45 10.72
C GLY A 81 -0.04 0.60 9.82
N VAL A 82 1.19 1.00 10.09
CA VAL A 82 1.89 1.99 9.27
C VAL A 82 2.06 1.47 7.85
N GLY A 83 1.42 2.16 6.89
CA GLY A 83 1.28 1.71 5.50
C GLY A 83 -0.12 1.20 5.15
N GLY A 84 -1.02 1.05 6.12
CA GLY A 84 -2.44 0.72 5.92
C GLY A 84 -2.67 -0.47 5.01
N GLY A 85 -3.53 -0.30 4.01
CA GLY A 85 -3.89 -1.36 3.05
C GLY A 85 -2.73 -1.96 2.26
N SER A 86 -1.60 -1.26 2.16
CA SER A 86 -0.41 -1.81 1.50
C SER A 86 0.21 -3.00 2.24
N LEU A 87 -0.07 -3.14 3.53
CA LEU A 87 0.36 -4.30 4.31
C LEU A 87 -0.36 -5.58 3.87
N THR A 88 -1.63 -5.46 3.47
CA THR A 88 -2.55 -6.58 3.23
C THR A 88 -2.87 -6.86 1.76
N TYR A 89 -2.65 -5.90 0.84
CA TYR A 89 -2.98 -6.08 -0.58
C TYR A 89 -2.09 -7.15 -1.24
N ALA A 90 -2.60 -7.76 -2.31
CA ALA A 90 -1.84 -8.72 -3.11
C ALA A 90 -0.77 -8.07 -4.02
N ASN A 91 -0.45 -6.80 -3.77
CA ASN A 91 0.51 -5.98 -4.52
C ASN A 91 0.23 -5.82 -6.02
N THR A 92 -0.91 -6.27 -6.51
CA THR A 92 -1.35 -6.02 -7.90
C THR A 92 -1.79 -4.57 -8.06
N LEU A 93 -1.36 -3.95 -9.15
CA LEU A 93 -1.59 -2.52 -9.42
C LEU A 93 -2.12 -2.33 -10.86
N PRO A 94 -3.34 -2.76 -11.17
CA PRO A 94 -3.92 -2.53 -12.49
C PRO A 94 -4.33 -1.07 -12.65
N VAL A 95 -4.04 -0.48 -13.80
CA VAL A 95 -4.70 0.77 -14.21
C VAL A 95 -6.08 0.42 -14.75
N PRO A 96 -7.14 1.12 -14.34
CA PRO A 96 -8.48 0.89 -14.86
C PRO A 96 -8.52 1.03 -16.37
N LYS A 97 -9.34 0.19 -17.03
CA LYS A 97 -9.56 0.29 -18.48
C LYS A 97 -10.48 1.48 -18.80
N ARG A 98 -10.43 1.98 -20.05
CA ARG A 98 -11.19 3.12 -20.53
C ARG A 98 -12.68 3.11 -20.13
N LYS A 99 -13.32 1.94 -20.12
CA LYS A 99 -14.72 1.80 -19.70
C LYS A 99 -14.97 2.32 -18.28
N PHE A 100 -14.01 2.16 -17.36
CA PHE A 100 -14.14 2.68 -16.01
C PHE A 100 -14.19 4.21 -15.97
N PHE A 101 -13.33 4.88 -16.74
CA PHE A 101 -13.28 6.35 -16.79
C PHE A 101 -14.50 6.97 -17.44
N ASN A 102 -15.17 6.23 -18.33
CA ASN A 102 -16.36 6.68 -19.07
C ASN A 102 -17.69 6.22 -18.44
N SER A 103 -17.66 5.65 -17.22
CA SER A 103 -18.85 5.16 -16.52
C SER A 103 -19.09 5.89 -15.22
N GLY A 104 -20.35 5.88 -14.76
CA GLY A 104 -20.74 6.54 -13.51
C GLY A 104 -20.99 8.05 -13.64
N SER A 105 -21.51 8.66 -12.58
CA SER A 105 -21.92 10.06 -12.54
C SER A 105 -20.75 11.06 -12.70
N TRP A 106 -19.57 10.66 -12.28
CA TRP A 106 -18.35 11.49 -12.31
C TRP A 106 -17.67 11.55 -13.68
N SER A 107 -17.97 10.62 -14.60
CA SER A 107 -17.33 10.51 -15.91
C SER A 107 -17.46 11.76 -16.78
N LYS A 108 -18.57 12.49 -16.63
CA LYS A 108 -18.85 13.73 -17.39
C LYS A 108 -18.16 14.98 -16.84
N LEU A 109 -17.51 14.89 -15.66
CA LEU A 109 -16.89 16.04 -15.01
C LEU A 109 -15.53 16.40 -15.62
N ASN A 110 -14.83 15.41 -16.18
CA ASN A 110 -13.52 15.61 -16.78
C ASN A 110 -13.12 14.42 -17.67
N ASN A 111 -12.07 14.59 -18.50
CA ASN A 111 -11.36 13.48 -19.15
C ASN A 111 -10.41 12.82 -18.15
N TRP A 112 -10.96 11.97 -17.30
CA TRP A 112 -10.22 11.35 -16.19
C TRP A 112 -9.09 10.43 -16.65
N GLU A 113 -9.24 9.76 -17.80
CA GLU A 113 -8.21 8.88 -18.35
C GLU A 113 -6.91 9.65 -18.65
N GLU A 114 -7.02 10.80 -19.30
CA GLU A 114 -5.86 11.66 -19.58
C GLU A 114 -5.35 12.37 -18.33
N LEU A 115 -6.25 12.91 -17.52
CA LEU A 115 -5.88 13.65 -16.31
C LEU A 115 -5.11 12.78 -15.32
N LEU A 116 -5.52 11.53 -15.12
CA LEU A 116 -4.92 10.63 -14.14
C LEU A 116 -3.70 9.86 -14.65
N LYS A 117 -3.48 9.80 -15.96
CA LYS A 117 -2.36 9.07 -16.55
C LYS A 117 -1.00 9.39 -15.92
N PRO A 118 -0.55 10.66 -15.80
CA PRO A 118 0.74 10.98 -15.21
C PRO A 118 0.83 10.60 -13.73
N PHE A 119 -0.31 10.59 -13.01
CA PHE A 119 -0.36 10.16 -11.62
C PHE A 119 -0.24 8.64 -11.48
N TYR A 120 -0.80 7.85 -12.41
CA TYR A 120 -0.59 6.40 -12.46
C TYR A 120 0.88 6.07 -12.74
N GLU A 121 1.52 6.77 -13.66
CA GLU A 121 2.95 6.60 -13.97
C GLU A 121 3.81 6.92 -12.74
N THR A 122 3.51 8.01 -12.04
CA THR A 122 4.15 8.38 -10.78
C THR A 122 3.94 7.32 -9.71
N ALA A 123 2.72 6.82 -9.54
CA ALA A 123 2.40 5.77 -8.57
C ALA A 123 3.15 4.47 -8.88
N TYR A 124 3.23 4.05 -10.13
CA TYR A 124 4.01 2.88 -10.53
C TYR A 124 5.48 3.01 -10.18
N LYS A 125 6.09 4.16 -10.47
CA LYS A 125 7.48 4.45 -10.12
C LYS A 125 7.68 4.41 -8.60
N MET A 126 6.84 5.11 -7.86
CA MET A 126 6.96 5.21 -6.41
C MET A 126 6.70 3.88 -5.69
N LEU A 127 5.79 3.07 -6.19
CA LEU A 127 5.49 1.74 -5.65
C LEU A 127 6.39 0.65 -6.22
N GLY A 128 7.35 0.99 -7.10
CA GLY A 128 8.26 0.03 -7.72
C GLY A 128 7.52 -1.08 -8.44
N ALA A 129 6.45 -0.73 -9.18
CA ALA A 129 5.65 -1.70 -9.90
C ALA A 129 6.42 -2.29 -11.08
N SER A 130 6.50 -3.60 -11.16
CA SER A 130 7.15 -4.34 -12.24
C SER A 130 6.30 -5.54 -12.67
N VAL A 131 6.49 -5.99 -13.91
CA VAL A 131 5.81 -7.19 -14.38
C VAL A 131 6.33 -8.40 -13.60
N ASN A 132 5.44 -9.27 -13.17
CA ASN A 132 5.83 -10.52 -12.51
C ASN A 132 6.65 -11.39 -13.49
N PRO A 133 7.93 -11.65 -13.20
CA PRO A 133 8.83 -12.35 -14.14
C PRO A 133 8.57 -13.85 -14.21
N LYS A 134 7.77 -14.41 -13.30
CA LYS A 134 7.57 -15.86 -13.18
C LYS A 134 6.10 -16.22 -13.25
N LEU A 135 5.77 -17.07 -14.21
CA LEU A 135 4.47 -17.71 -14.33
C LEU A 135 4.53 -19.10 -13.71
N PHE A 136 3.51 -19.45 -12.94
CA PHE A 136 3.36 -20.76 -12.31
C PHE A 136 2.29 -21.58 -13.03
N ALA A 137 2.07 -22.81 -12.59
CA ALA A 137 1.15 -23.74 -13.25
C ALA A 137 -0.25 -23.15 -13.48
N ALA A 138 -0.80 -22.43 -12.49
CA ALA A 138 -2.12 -21.80 -12.63
C ALA A 138 -2.14 -20.71 -13.70
N ASP A 139 -1.07 -19.90 -13.79
CA ASP A 139 -0.96 -18.84 -14.80
C ASP A 139 -0.84 -19.45 -16.21
N LEU A 140 -0.05 -20.51 -16.34
CA LEU A 140 0.13 -21.22 -17.60
C LEU A 140 -1.17 -21.89 -18.05
N THR A 141 -1.91 -22.53 -17.15
CA THR A 141 -3.23 -23.11 -17.43
C THR A 141 -4.20 -22.01 -17.91
N LEU A 142 -4.23 -20.86 -17.24
CA LEU A 142 -5.07 -19.73 -17.66
C LEU A 142 -4.68 -19.22 -19.06
N LYS A 143 -3.39 -19.20 -19.37
CA LYS A 143 -2.90 -18.85 -20.71
C LYS A 143 -3.37 -19.83 -21.78
N GLU A 144 -3.31 -21.14 -21.52
CA GLU A 144 -3.81 -22.16 -22.45
C GLU A 144 -5.31 -22.04 -22.66
N ILE A 145 -6.10 -21.85 -21.60
CA ILE A 145 -7.54 -21.58 -21.71
C ILE A 145 -7.80 -20.34 -22.57
N ALA A 146 -7.06 -19.24 -22.34
CA ALA A 146 -7.19 -18.04 -23.15
C ALA A 146 -6.91 -18.30 -24.62
N LYS A 147 -5.95 -19.17 -24.96
CA LYS A 147 -5.64 -19.59 -26.31
C LYS A 147 -6.78 -20.41 -26.93
N GLU A 148 -7.29 -21.40 -26.19
CA GLU A 148 -8.42 -22.27 -26.64
C GLU A 148 -9.67 -21.43 -26.99
N ILE A 149 -9.97 -20.39 -26.24
CA ILE A 149 -11.12 -19.51 -26.50
C ILE A 149 -10.79 -18.32 -27.42
N GLY A 150 -9.64 -18.30 -28.07
CA GLY A 150 -9.20 -17.23 -29.00
C GLY A 150 -8.98 -15.89 -28.31
N LYS A 151 -8.59 -15.85 -27.05
CA LYS A 151 -8.36 -14.64 -26.23
C LYS A 151 -6.92 -14.51 -25.75
N GLU A 152 -5.97 -15.21 -26.33
CA GLU A 152 -4.55 -15.19 -25.91
C GLU A 152 -3.96 -13.77 -25.88
N ALA A 153 -4.34 -12.91 -26.82
CA ALA A 153 -3.90 -11.51 -26.85
C ALA A 153 -4.36 -10.68 -25.61
N HIS A 154 -5.28 -11.20 -24.82
CA HIS A 154 -5.71 -10.55 -23.58
C HIS A 154 -5.04 -11.11 -22.32
N PHE A 155 -4.21 -12.15 -22.47
CA PHE A 155 -3.41 -12.67 -21.37
C PHE A 155 -2.14 -11.83 -21.21
N GLU A 156 -1.92 -11.34 -20.02
CA GLU A 156 -0.71 -10.59 -19.66
C GLU A 156 -0.26 -10.92 -18.24
N ALA A 157 1.05 -10.94 -18.00
CA ALA A 157 1.59 -11.07 -16.66
C ALA A 157 1.29 -9.80 -15.84
N THR A 158 0.78 -10.00 -14.63
CA THR A 158 0.33 -8.90 -13.77
C THR A 158 1.49 -8.02 -13.31
N LYS A 159 1.31 -6.70 -13.33
CA LYS A 159 2.21 -5.75 -12.68
C LYS A 159 1.98 -5.76 -11.18
N VAL A 160 3.05 -5.90 -10.42
CA VAL A 160 3.02 -6.03 -8.97
C VAL A 160 4.08 -5.15 -8.29
N ALA A 161 3.78 -4.67 -7.10
CA ALA A 161 4.69 -3.85 -6.29
C ALA A 161 5.62 -4.75 -5.46
N VAL A 162 6.57 -5.40 -6.12
CA VAL A 162 7.54 -6.32 -5.51
C VAL A 162 8.91 -6.10 -6.14
N TYR A 163 9.95 -6.15 -5.30
CA TYR A 163 11.33 -6.16 -5.79
C TYR A 163 11.75 -7.58 -6.18
N PHE A 164 12.08 -7.80 -7.46
CA PHE A 164 12.45 -9.08 -8.05
C PHE A 164 13.96 -9.22 -8.29
N GLY A 165 14.81 -8.62 -7.45
CA GLY A 165 16.25 -8.90 -7.47
C GLY A 165 16.59 -10.37 -7.17
N GLU A 166 17.86 -10.68 -7.02
CA GLU A 166 18.28 -12.04 -6.63
C GLU A 166 17.56 -12.50 -5.37
N ALA A 167 16.97 -13.70 -5.44
CA ALA A 167 16.06 -14.22 -4.41
C ALA A 167 16.74 -14.33 -3.04
N GLY A 168 16.24 -13.60 -2.07
CA GLY A 168 16.78 -13.58 -0.72
C GLY A 168 18.02 -12.68 -0.53
N GLU A 169 18.57 -12.10 -1.59
CA GLU A 169 19.71 -11.19 -1.49
C GLU A 169 19.27 -9.78 -1.14
N LYS A 170 19.99 -9.20 -0.16
CA LYS A 170 19.75 -7.84 0.30
C LYS A 170 20.58 -6.86 -0.52
N VAL A 171 19.91 -5.82 -1.04
CA VAL A 171 20.54 -4.71 -1.77
C VAL A 171 20.20 -3.37 -1.13
N LYS A 172 21.07 -2.40 -1.29
CA LYS A 172 20.74 -1.00 -0.98
C LYS A 172 19.70 -0.49 -1.97
N ASP A 173 18.91 0.47 -1.54
CA ASP A 173 17.80 1.08 -2.26
C ASP A 173 17.84 0.92 -3.80
N PRO A 174 16.97 0.09 -4.39
CA PRO A 174 16.93 -0.09 -5.86
C PRO A 174 15.98 0.90 -6.57
N TYR A 175 15.34 1.84 -5.86
CA TYR A 175 14.25 2.65 -6.43
C TYR A 175 14.47 4.16 -6.37
N PHE A 176 15.20 4.68 -5.37
CA PHE A 176 15.23 6.12 -5.06
C PHE A 176 16.65 6.69 -5.05
N ASN A 177 17.55 6.11 -5.83
CA ASN A 177 18.96 6.58 -5.98
C ASN A 177 19.69 6.67 -4.63
N GLY A 178 19.53 5.66 -3.79
CA GLY A 178 20.17 5.57 -2.47
C GLY A 178 19.47 6.33 -1.34
N LYS A 179 18.33 6.98 -1.64
CA LYS A 179 17.54 7.70 -0.62
C LYS A 179 16.45 6.83 0.02
N GLY A 180 16.20 5.65 -0.50
CA GLY A 180 15.22 4.69 0.01
C GLY A 180 15.82 3.65 0.93
N PRO A 181 15.00 2.79 1.52
CA PRO A 181 15.46 1.71 2.39
C PRO A 181 16.01 0.52 1.59
N ASP A 182 16.84 -0.27 2.25
CA ASP A 182 17.31 -1.55 1.72
C ASP A 182 16.15 -2.47 1.35
N ARG A 183 16.31 -3.27 0.31
CA ARG A 183 15.33 -4.25 -0.17
C ARG A 183 15.96 -5.63 -0.25
N THR A 184 15.13 -6.67 -0.27
CA THR A 184 15.57 -8.05 -0.46
C THR A 184 14.81 -8.65 -1.62
N GLY A 185 15.49 -9.38 -2.51
CA GLY A 185 14.86 -10.00 -3.67
C GLY A 185 13.76 -11.00 -3.30
N CYS A 186 12.69 -11.02 -4.09
CA CYS A 186 11.52 -11.86 -3.85
C CYS A 186 11.84 -13.35 -3.98
N THR A 187 11.47 -14.15 -2.97
CA THR A 187 11.62 -15.61 -2.99
C THR A 187 10.43 -16.35 -3.61
N HIS A 188 9.46 -15.64 -4.17
CA HIS A 188 8.24 -16.21 -4.74
C HIS A 188 7.41 -17.09 -3.79
N CYS A 189 7.40 -16.77 -2.50
CA CYS A 189 6.73 -17.56 -1.46
C CYS A 189 5.20 -17.48 -1.45
N GLY A 190 4.57 -16.62 -2.27
CA GLY A 190 3.13 -16.45 -2.37
C GLY A 190 2.45 -15.77 -1.16
N ALA A 191 3.18 -15.35 -0.13
CA ALA A 191 2.64 -14.86 1.14
C ALA A 191 2.33 -13.35 1.16
N CYS A 192 2.14 -12.70 0.01
CA CYS A 192 2.01 -11.24 -0.05
C CYS A 192 0.85 -10.69 0.78
N MET A 193 -0.30 -11.37 0.82
CA MET A 193 -1.46 -10.95 1.61
C MET A 193 -1.30 -11.19 3.11
N THR A 194 -0.48 -12.15 3.51
CA THR A 194 -0.21 -12.43 4.93
C THR A 194 1.01 -11.67 5.48
N GLY A 195 1.51 -10.71 4.70
CA GLY A 195 2.68 -9.89 5.03
C GLY A 195 3.99 -10.45 4.49
N CYS A 196 4.87 -9.57 4.04
CA CYS A 196 6.14 -9.96 3.43
C CYS A 196 7.24 -10.11 4.48
N ARG A 197 7.62 -11.33 4.79
CA ARG A 197 8.69 -11.66 5.73
C ARG A 197 10.10 -11.48 5.15
N PHE A 198 10.21 -11.24 3.85
CA PHE A 198 11.48 -11.16 3.12
C PHE A 198 11.84 -9.75 2.68
N ASN A 199 11.08 -8.73 3.09
CA ASN A 199 11.32 -7.34 2.72
C ASN A 199 11.32 -7.07 1.20
N ALA A 200 10.62 -7.91 0.40
CA ALA A 200 10.54 -7.78 -1.05
C ALA A 200 9.32 -6.95 -1.51
N LYS A 201 8.20 -7.03 -0.78
CA LYS A 201 6.96 -6.30 -1.09
C LYS A 201 7.13 -4.80 -0.82
N ASN A 202 6.69 -3.97 -1.77
CA ASN A 202 6.74 -2.51 -1.67
C ASN A 202 5.51 -1.97 -0.94
N THR A 203 5.56 -1.97 0.38
CA THR A 203 4.58 -1.34 1.26
C THR A 203 4.92 0.14 1.45
N LEU A 204 3.94 0.96 1.86
CA LEU A 204 4.08 2.42 1.91
C LEU A 204 5.12 2.92 2.92
N ASP A 205 5.44 2.14 3.93
CA ASP A 205 6.53 2.37 4.87
C ASP A 205 7.93 2.27 4.23
N LYS A 206 8.02 1.76 3.00
CA LYS A 206 9.28 1.57 2.25
C LYS A 206 9.43 2.53 1.07
N ASN A 207 8.47 3.41 0.87
CA ASN A 207 8.48 4.41 -0.20
C ASN A 207 7.94 5.76 0.30
N TYR A 208 6.66 6.06 0.10
CA TYR A 208 6.10 7.37 0.44
C TYR A 208 6.35 7.79 1.89
N LEU A 209 6.07 6.93 2.87
CA LEU A 209 6.27 7.27 4.29
C LEU A 209 7.74 7.36 4.65
N TYR A 210 8.56 6.45 4.12
CA TYR A 210 10.01 6.50 4.34
C TYR A 210 10.60 7.83 3.86
N LEU A 211 10.27 8.20 2.62
CA LEU A 211 10.74 9.47 2.04
C LEU A 211 10.16 10.69 2.77
N ALA A 212 8.89 10.64 3.18
CA ALA A 212 8.30 11.72 3.97
C ALA A 212 9.06 11.98 5.28
N GLN A 213 9.50 10.91 5.96
CA GLN A 213 10.34 11.03 7.16
C GLN A 213 11.71 11.66 6.85
N GLN A 214 12.30 11.40 5.68
CA GLN A 214 13.54 12.06 5.26
C GLN A 214 13.35 13.57 5.08
N PHE A 215 12.14 14.02 4.76
CA PHE A 215 11.75 15.44 4.69
C PHE A 215 11.17 15.98 6.02
N GLY A 216 11.30 15.24 7.13
CA GLY A 216 10.94 15.69 8.46
C GLY A 216 9.49 15.40 8.89
N ALA A 217 8.71 14.64 8.12
CA ALA A 217 7.40 14.18 8.58
C ALA A 217 7.53 13.26 9.79
N ILE A 218 6.67 13.44 10.77
CA ILE A 218 6.61 12.58 11.97
C ILE A 218 5.45 11.61 11.82
N ILE A 219 5.67 10.33 12.15
CA ILE A 219 4.66 9.28 12.13
C ILE A 219 4.51 8.75 13.54
N LEU A 220 3.33 8.97 14.15
CA LEU A 220 2.94 8.42 15.43
C LEU A 220 2.08 7.18 15.20
N ALA A 221 2.67 6.01 15.41
CA ALA A 221 1.96 4.73 15.39
C ALA A 221 1.29 4.45 16.75
N GLU A 222 0.35 3.49 16.76
CA GLU A 222 -0.40 3.06 17.95
C GLU A 222 -1.16 4.20 18.64
N LYS A 223 -1.64 5.16 17.83
CA LYS A 223 -2.45 6.29 18.26
C LYS A 223 -3.71 6.39 17.41
N GLU A 224 -4.85 6.20 18.04
CA GLU A 224 -6.15 6.36 17.38
C GLU A 224 -6.68 7.76 17.62
N VAL A 225 -7.03 8.44 16.52
CA VAL A 225 -7.73 9.73 16.60
C VAL A 225 -9.19 9.45 16.89
N ILE A 226 -9.68 10.00 17.99
CA ILE A 226 -11.07 9.82 18.43
C ILE A 226 -11.94 10.95 17.92
N ASP A 227 -11.41 12.20 17.93
CA ASP A 227 -12.16 13.38 17.55
C ASP A 227 -11.23 14.47 17.05
N VAL A 228 -11.81 15.44 16.34
CA VAL A 228 -11.13 16.64 15.83
C VAL A 228 -11.99 17.84 16.18
N THR A 229 -11.47 18.72 17.04
CA THR A 229 -12.14 19.95 17.44
C THR A 229 -11.47 21.18 16.85
N ALA A 230 -12.27 22.15 16.43
CA ALA A 230 -11.75 23.43 15.95
C ALA A 230 -11.08 24.22 17.09
N LEU A 231 -9.97 24.89 16.79
CA LEU A 231 -9.34 25.82 17.72
C LEU A 231 -9.98 27.19 17.54
N GLY A 232 -10.72 27.65 18.55
CA GLY A 232 -11.22 29.02 18.63
C GLY A 232 -12.71 29.18 18.45
N LYS A 233 -13.27 29.90 19.43
CA LYS A 233 -14.64 30.25 19.77
C LYS A 233 -15.47 29.06 20.23
N GLU A 234 -15.64 29.03 21.56
CA GLU A 234 -16.86 28.52 22.17
C GLU A 234 -18.04 29.27 21.51
N ASP A 235 -18.94 28.51 20.87
CA ASP A 235 -20.26 29.03 20.48
C ASP A 235 -21.10 29.29 21.74
#